data_04985307b3d3789b761a4bd644f1ebf7
#
_entry.id   04985307b3d3789b761a4bd644f1ebf7
#
_cell.length_a   1.000
_cell.length_b   1.000
_cell.length_c   1.000
_cell.angle_alpha   90.00
_cell.angle_beta   90.00
_cell.angle_gamma   90.00
#
_symmetry.space_group_name_H-M   'P 1'
#
loop_
_entity.id
_entity.type
_entity.pdbx_description
1 polymer ?
#
loop_
_entity_poly.entity_id
_entity_poly.type
_entity_poly.pdbx_seq_one_letter_code
_entity_poly.pdbx_strand_id
1 'polypeptide(L)'
;LPSDITGYSVYNSATGETVEISDAIPYPTWDEDQDIPMMRQPYGVAGWLDGDKALLVYDRYDIWSVDPAGKTKPVCLTAGEGRKTNRRFRYIKTDSEEISITPGREMLLSVFDYTDKRNGYATMTAGKATAPDIKVLDTYTFSQLRKAKNANVYAYQRANFNTSPDVWIAQNNNFRNAAKVTDAN
;
A
#
# COMPACT_ATOMS: atom_id res chain seq x y z
N LEU A 1 4.03 -4.56 32.52
CA LEU A 1 4.47 -4.90 31.17
C LEU A 1 4.98 -3.62 30.52
N PRO A 2 6.10 -3.63 29.77
CA PRO A 2 6.53 -2.46 29.05
C PRO A 2 5.38 -2.01 28.14
N SER A 3 5.15 -0.70 28.09
CA SER A 3 4.17 -0.11 27.18
C SER A 3 4.50 -0.59 25.77
N ASP A 4 3.59 -1.34 25.14
CA ASP A 4 3.74 -1.76 23.76
C ASP A 4 4.01 -0.51 22.91
N ILE A 5 5.17 -0.46 22.27
CA ILE A 5 5.46 0.61 21.32
C ILE A 5 4.58 0.33 20.11
N THR A 6 3.47 1.05 20.00
CA THR A 6 2.40 0.79 19.03
C THR A 6 2.27 1.91 18.00
N GLY A 7 3.24 2.83 17.95
CA GLY A 7 3.20 4.02 17.12
C GLY A 7 4.43 4.22 16.25
N TYR A 8 4.35 5.23 15.36
CA TYR A 8 5.46 5.70 14.55
C TYR A 8 5.91 7.07 15.04
N SER A 9 7.22 7.19 15.23
CA SER A 9 7.87 8.47 15.54
C SER A 9 8.81 8.89 14.41
N VAL A 10 8.93 10.18 14.20
CA VAL A 10 9.91 10.77 13.28
C VAL A 10 11.01 11.43 14.08
N TYR A 11 12.25 11.07 13.78
CA TYR A 11 13.44 11.73 14.33
C TYR A 11 13.96 12.76 13.34
N ASN A 12 14.07 14.02 13.78
CA ASN A 12 14.67 15.09 12.99
C ASN A 12 16.17 15.15 13.28
N SER A 13 16.99 14.73 12.33
CA SER A 13 18.45 14.67 12.48
C SER A 13 19.13 16.05 12.60
N ALA A 14 18.47 17.13 12.16
CA ALA A 14 19.00 18.47 12.23
C ALA A 14 18.76 19.12 13.61
N THR A 15 17.63 18.81 14.26
CA THR A 15 17.28 19.38 15.57
C THR A 15 17.47 18.41 16.73
N GLY A 16 17.57 17.11 16.47
CA GLY A 16 17.60 16.04 17.49
C GLY A 16 16.25 15.74 18.12
N GLU A 17 15.17 16.32 17.62
CA GLU A 17 13.82 16.12 18.15
C GLU A 17 13.18 14.85 17.62
N THR A 18 12.42 14.17 18.48
CA THR A 18 11.56 13.05 18.10
C THR A 18 10.10 13.45 18.28
N VAL A 19 9.29 13.21 17.25
CA VAL A 19 7.86 13.54 17.25
C VAL A 19 7.07 12.24 17.03
N GLU A 20 6.14 11.93 17.96
CA GLU A 20 5.18 10.87 17.75
C GLU A 20 4.12 11.34 16.75
N ILE A 21 3.93 10.56 15.68
CA ILE A 21 3.11 11.01 14.54
C ILE A 21 1.87 10.15 14.30
N SER A 22 1.81 8.95 14.87
CA SER A 22 0.71 8.01 14.61
C SER A 22 -0.46 8.12 15.56
N ASP A 23 -0.28 8.72 16.73
CA ASP A 23 -1.33 8.82 17.77
C ASP A 23 -2.59 9.58 17.31
N ALA A 24 -2.43 10.46 16.34
CA ALA A 24 -3.56 11.20 15.78
C ALA A 24 -4.34 10.42 14.70
N ILE A 25 -3.86 9.25 14.26
CA ILE A 25 -4.61 8.36 13.36
C ILE A 25 -5.71 7.67 14.19
N PRO A 26 -6.99 7.72 13.76
CA PRO A 26 -8.10 7.20 14.57
C PRO A 26 -8.17 5.66 14.63
N TYR A 27 -7.24 4.97 14.00
CA TYR A 27 -7.16 3.52 13.92
C TYR A 27 -5.75 3.02 14.24
N PRO A 28 -5.61 1.79 14.79
CA PRO A 28 -4.32 1.20 15.04
C PRO A 28 -3.46 1.12 13.77
N THR A 29 -2.16 1.46 13.91
CA THR A 29 -1.15 1.31 12.87
C THR A 29 -0.36 0.00 12.99
N TRP A 30 -0.82 -0.89 13.85
CA TRP A 30 -0.27 -2.21 14.18
C TRP A 30 -1.33 -3.29 13.98
N ASP A 31 -0.91 -4.56 13.87
CA ASP A 31 -1.78 -5.69 13.59
C ASP A 31 -2.83 -5.90 14.69
N GLU A 32 -4.08 -5.57 14.36
CA GLU A 32 -5.24 -5.68 15.23
C GLU A 32 -5.66 -7.14 15.47
N ASP A 33 -5.30 -8.04 14.56
CA ASP A 33 -5.67 -9.46 14.58
C ASP A 33 -4.58 -10.36 15.20
N GLN A 34 -3.46 -9.79 15.64
CA GLN A 34 -2.38 -10.56 16.20
C GLN A 34 -2.84 -11.23 17.52
N ASP A 35 -2.87 -12.56 17.50
CA ASP A 35 -3.34 -13.42 18.61
C ASP A 35 -2.21 -14.17 19.32
N ILE A 36 -0.95 -13.93 18.92
CA ILE A 36 0.23 -14.55 19.53
C ILE A 36 0.86 -13.64 20.58
N PRO A 37 1.46 -14.21 21.67
CA PRO A 37 2.01 -13.44 22.79
C PRO A 37 3.40 -12.84 22.45
N MET A 38 3.42 -11.92 21.50
CA MET A 38 4.60 -11.13 21.11
C MET A 38 4.21 -9.69 20.85
N MET A 39 5.19 -8.80 20.71
CA MET A 39 4.95 -7.40 20.35
C MET A 39 4.17 -7.32 19.04
N ARG A 40 3.14 -6.50 19.03
CA ARG A 40 2.31 -6.27 17.85
C ARG A 40 3.13 -5.72 16.71
N GLN A 41 2.96 -6.28 15.52
CA GLN A 41 3.70 -5.89 14.34
C GLN A 41 3.02 -4.68 13.68
N PRO A 42 3.79 -3.63 13.31
CA PRO A 42 3.23 -2.50 12.58
C PRO A 42 2.82 -2.91 11.17
N TYR A 43 1.76 -2.29 10.65
CA TYR A 43 1.35 -2.51 9.24
C TYR A 43 2.35 -1.93 8.23
N GLY A 44 3.28 -1.08 8.67
CA GLY A 44 4.34 -0.53 7.85
C GLY A 44 4.01 0.85 7.25
N VAL A 45 4.87 1.29 6.35
CA VAL A 45 4.77 2.58 5.67
C VAL A 45 4.86 2.40 4.16
N ALA A 46 4.20 3.26 3.40
CA ALA A 46 4.32 3.29 1.94
C ALA A 46 5.60 4.00 1.49
N GLY A 47 6.02 5.03 2.22
CA GLY A 47 7.19 5.84 1.93
C GLY A 47 6.97 7.33 2.25
N TRP A 48 7.97 8.12 1.93
CA TRP A 48 7.94 9.58 2.08
C TRP A 48 7.43 10.25 0.81
N LEU A 49 6.67 11.33 0.96
CA LEU A 49 6.44 12.27 -0.14
C LEU A 49 7.68 13.15 -0.34
N ASP A 50 7.95 13.54 -1.60
CA ASP A 50 9.11 14.35 -1.97
C ASP A 50 9.29 15.57 -1.06
N GLY A 51 10.54 15.78 -0.61
CA GLY A 51 10.93 16.87 0.29
C GLY A 51 10.42 16.68 1.72
N ASP A 52 10.25 15.43 2.16
CA ASP A 52 9.83 15.05 3.52
C ASP A 52 8.51 15.70 3.96
N LYS A 53 7.64 16.03 2.97
CA LYS A 53 6.38 16.75 3.22
C LYS A 53 5.39 15.94 4.05
N ALA A 54 5.40 14.63 3.91
CA ALA A 54 4.60 13.73 4.71
C ALA A 54 5.16 12.30 4.66
N LEU A 55 4.91 11.54 5.71
CA LEU A 55 5.10 10.10 5.73
C LEU A 55 3.75 9.42 5.42
N LEU A 56 3.76 8.43 4.53
CA LEU A 56 2.59 7.63 4.22
C LEU A 56 2.59 6.35 5.07
N VAL A 57 1.66 6.28 6.03
CA VAL A 57 1.55 5.20 7.02
C VAL A 57 0.33 4.34 6.71
N TYR A 58 0.40 3.06 7.01
CA TYR A 58 -0.73 2.14 6.89
C TYR A 58 -1.47 1.95 8.22
N ASP A 59 -2.81 1.96 8.19
CA ASP A 59 -3.60 1.17 9.11
C ASP A 59 -3.91 -0.21 8.48
N ARG A 60 -4.81 -0.98 9.07
CA ARG A 60 -5.21 -2.30 8.53
C ARG A 60 -5.63 -2.25 7.07
N TYR A 61 -6.36 -1.23 6.66
CA TYR A 61 -7.04 -1.12 5.36
C TYR A 61 -6.51 0.01 4.49
N ASP A 62 -6.27 1.18 5.10
CA ASP A 62 -6.12 2.45 4.43
C ASP A 62 -4.69 3.00 4.47
N ILE A 63 -4.45 4.05 3.70
CA ILE A 63 -3.18 4.79 3.63
C ILE A 63 -3.41 6.19 4.18
N TRP A 64 -2.60 6.58 5.16
CA TRP A 64 -2.65 7.85 5.84
C TRP A 64 -1.44 8.71 5.50
N SER A 65 -1.66 9.98 5.18
CA SER A 65 -0.62 11.00 5.07
C SER A 65 -0.46 11.69 6.41
N VAL A 66 0.72 11.66 6.97
CA VAL A 66 1.02 12.20 8.31
C VAL A 66 2.12 13.26 8.19
N ASP A 67 1.89 14.40 8.84
CA ASP A 67 2.87 15.47 8.97
C ASP A 67 4.03 15.03 9.88
N PRO A 68 5.27 15.00 9.40
CA PRO A 68 6.41 14.56 10.19
C PRO A 68 6.71 15.48 11.37
N ALA A 69 6.22 16.72 11.35
CA ALA A 69 6.32 17.66 12.49
C ALA A 69 5.17 17.51 13.50
N GLY A 70 4.18 16.67 13.22
CA GLY A 70 3.01 16.44 14.10
C GLY A 70 2.08 17.65 14.27
N LYS A 71 2.22 18.69 13.43
CA LYS A 71 1.47 19.96 13.56
C LYS A 71 0.09 19.93 12.94
N THR A 72 -0.11 19.05 11.94
CA THR A 72 -1.38 18.91 11.22
C THR A 72 -1.98 17.53 11.44
N LYS A 73 -3.30 17.44 11.34
CA LYS A 73 -4.00 16.15 11.50
C LYS A 73 -3.68 15.22 10.32
N PRO A 74 -3.55 13.90 10.58
CA PRO A 74 -3.44 12.90 9.52
C PRO A 74 -4.62 12.95 8.55
N VAL A 75 -4.33 12.70 7.27
CA VAL A 75 -5.32 12.66 6.20
C VAL A 75 -5.39 11.25 5.61
N CYS A 76 -6.56 10.63 5.62
CA CYS A 76 -6.78 9.35 4.96
C CYS A 76 -6.77 9.53 3.44
N LEU A 77 -5.67 9.14 2.77
CA LEU A 77 -5.52 9.31 1.32
C LEU A 77 -6.45 8.41 0.52
N THR A 78 -6.80 7.24 1.04
CA THR A 78 -7.76 6.31 0.42
C THR A 78 -9.21 6.67 0.72
N ALA A 79 -9.45 7.86 1.31
CA ALA A 79 -10.78 8.38 1.68
C ALA A 79 -11.61 7.41 2.56
N GLY A 80 -10.96 6.52 3.32
CA GLY A 80 -11.60 5.51 4.17
C GLY A 80 -12.27 4.37 3.39
N GLU A 81 -12.04 4.29 2.08
CA GLU A 81 -12.67 3.27 1.22
C GLU A 81 -12.24 1.85 1.61
N GLY A 82 -11.00 1.70 2.11
CA GLY A 82 -10.49 0.41 2.56
C GLY A 82 -11.33 -0.15 3.71
N ARG A 83 -11.49 0.61 4.77
CA ARG A 83 -12.28 0.21 5.95
C ARG A 83 -13.76 0.06 5.61
N LYS A 84 -14.32 0.95 4.81
CA LYS A 84 -15.71 0.90 4.37
C LYS A 84 -16.05 -0.36 3.57
N THR A 85 -15.13 -0.83 2.73
CA THR A 85 -15.35 -1.97 1.83
C THR A 85 -14.66 -3.27 2.28
N ASN A 86 -14.03 -3.26 3.47
CA ASN A 86 -13.24 -4.37 4.02
C ASN A 86 -12.08 -4.79 3.08
N ARG A 87 -11.44 -3.79 2.44
CA ARG A 87 -10.33 -3.98 1.49
C ARG A 87 -9.05 -3.34 1.98
N ARG A 88 -7.97 -4.08 1.90
CA ARG A 88 -6.63 -3.58 2.21
C ARG A 88 -5.97 -3.02 0.96
N PHE A 89 -5.47 -1.79 1.06
CA PHE A 89 -4.67 -1.14 0.02
C PHE A 89 -3.21 -1.02 0.48
N ARG A 90 -2.25 -1.42 -0.39
CA ARG A 90 -0.82 -1.28 -0.13
C ARG A 90 -0.11 -0.80 -1.38
N TYR A 91 0.76 0.19 -1.23
CA TYR A 91 1.55 0.74 -2.34
C TYR A 91 2.49 -0.32 -2.89
N ILE A 92 2.55 -0.42 -4.22
CA ILE A 92 3.51 -1.24 -4.95
C ILE A 92 4.56 -0.30 -5.54
N LYS A 93 5.74 -0.31 -4.97
CA LYS A 93 6.90 0.39 -5.51
C LYS A 93 7.33 -0.29 -6.81
N THR A 94 7.04 0.34 -7.95
CA THR A 94 7.35 -0.21 -9.29
C THR A 94 8.72 0.20 -9.82
N ASP A 95 9.36 1.16 -9.18
CA ASP A 95 10.73 1.60 -9.46
C ASP A 95 11.60 1.34 -8.21
N SER A 96 12.59 0.47 -8.33
CA SER A 96 13.51 0.16 -7.23
C SER A 96 14.38 1.35 -6.84
N GLU A 97 14.61 2.28 -7.75
CA GLU A 97 15.42 3.49 -7.53
C GLU A 97 14.62 4.64 -6.90
N GLU A 98 13.30 4.50 -6.76
CA GLU A 98 12.47 5.51 -6.11
C GLU A 98 12.87 5.69 -4.64
N ILE A 99 13.28 6.88 -4.26
CA ILE A 99 13.62 7.24 -2.87
C ILE A 99 12.40 7.80 -2.16
N SER A 100 11.60 8.62 -2.86
CA SER A 100 10.40 9.25 -2.35
C SER A 100 9.29 9.28 -3.40
N ILE A 101 8.07 9.48 -2.96
CA ILE A 101 6.88 9.46 -3.81
C ILE A 101 6.55 10.89 -4.24
N THR A 102 6.54 11.14 -5.54
CA THR A 102 6.22 12.48 -6.08
C THR A 102 4.73 12.78 -5.95
N PRO A 103 4.32 13.86 -5.25
CA PRO A 103 2.93 14.29 -5.19
C PRO A 103 2.32 14.51 -6.58
N GLY A 104 1.08 14.09 -6.76
CA GLY A 104 0.38 14.17 -8.05
C GLY A 104 0.66 13.01 -9.00
N ARG A 105 1.66 12.18 -8.75
CA ARG A 105 1.93 10.96 -9.53
C ARG A 105 0.88 9.89 -9.25
N GLU A 106 0.62 9.05 -10.23
CA GLU A 106 -0.18 7.84 -10.04
C GLU A 106 0.61 6.80 -9.22
N MET A 107 -0.01 6.29 -8.17
CA MET A 107 0.46 5.17 -7.35
C MET A 107 -0.30 3.91 -7.73
N LEU A 108 0.42 2.82 -7.97
CA LEU A 108 -0.17 1.49 -8.11
C LEU A 108 -0.30 0.85 -6.73
N LEU A 109 -1.47 0.29 -6.45
CA LEU A 109 -1.76 -0.37 -5.18
C LEU A 109 -2.09 -1.85 -5.40
N SER A 110 -1.66 -2.71 -4.50
CA SER A 110 -2.27 -4.02 -4.33
C SER A 110 -3.56 -3.88 -3.54
N VAL A 111 -4.54 -4.72 -3.89
CA VAL A 111 -5.84 -4.80 -3.21
C VAL A 111 -6.05 -6.22 -2.72
N PHE A 112 -6.52 -6.35 -1.48
CA PHE A 112 -6.99 -7.60 -0.93
C PHE A 112 -8.37 -7.38 -0.27
N ASP A 113 -9.37 -8.11 -0.72
CA ASP A 113 -10.72 -8.08 -0.16
C ASP A 113 -10.87 -9.15 0.93
N TYR A 114 -11.07 -8.71 2.18
CA TYR A 114 -11.22 -9.63 3.31
C TYR A 114 -12.55 -10.37 3.31
N THR A 115 -13.55 -9.90 2.57
CA THR A 115 -14.89 -10.51 2.53
C THR A 115 -14.89 -11.76 1.66
N ASP A 116 -14.37 -11.68 0.45
CA ASP A 116 -14.40 -12.76 -0.55
C ASP A 116 -13.03 -13.27 -0.99
N LYS A 117 -11.97 -12.75 -0.36
CA LYS A 117 -10.55 -13.13 -0.56
C LYS A 117 -10.02 -12.86 -1.97
N ARG A 118 -10.69 -12.02 -2.74
CA ARG A 118 -10.18 -11.56 -4.03
C ARG A 118 -8.95 -10.67 -3.88
N ASN A 119 -8.07 -10.78 -4.85
CA ASN A 119 -6.87 -9.96 -4.95
C ASN A 119 -6.90 -9.14 -6.24
N GLY A 120 -6.10 -8.09 -6.30
CA GLY A 120 -6.01 -7.29 -7.50
C GLY A 120 -5.15 -6.05 -7.37
N TYR A 121 -5.40 -5.13 -8.28
CA TYR A 121 -4.69 -3.86 -8.34
C TYR A 121 -5.67 -2.68 -8.43
N ALA A 122 -5.25 -1.57 -7.85
CA ALA A 122 -5.93 -0.29 -7.93
C ALA A 122 -4.92 0.81 -8.22
N THR A 123 -5.39 1.99 -8.62
CA THR A 123 -4.56 3.19 -8.71
C THR A 123 -5.15 4.33 -7.89
N MET A 124 -4.29 5.24 -7.46
CA MET A 124 -4.67 6.50 -6.85
C MET A 124 -3.63 7.58 -7.16
N THR A 125 -3.95 8.83 -6.92
CA THR A 125 -3.01 9.94 -7.06
C THR A 125 -2.31 10.21 -5.73
N ALA A 126 -0.98 10.21 -5.72
CA ALA A 126 -0.18 10.52 -4.54
C ALA A 126 -0.52 11.89 -3.95
N GLY A 127 -0.70 11.95 -2.63
CA GLY A 127 -1.00 13.18 -1.91
C GLY A 127 -2.44 13.71 -2.07
N LYS A 128 -3.32 13.01 -2.78
CA LYS A 128 -4.75 13.36 -2.89
C LYS A 128 -5.61 12.36 -2.12
N ALA A 129 -6.52 12.86 -1.30
CA ALA A 129 -7.51 12.04 -0.60
C ALA A 129 -8.67 11.69 -1.54
N THR A 130 -8.61 10.50 -2.14
CA THR A 130 -9.64 9.99 -3.06
C THR A 130 -9.76 8.47 -2.94
N ALA A 131 -10.95 7.93 -3.16
CA ALA A 131 -11.13 6.48 -3.24
C ALA A 131 -10.23 5.90 -4.35
N PRO A 132 -9.50 4.80 -4.08
CA PRO A 132 -8.71 4.13 -5.10
C PRO A 132 -9.57 3.59 -6.24
N ASP A 133 -9.09 3.75 -7.48
CA ASP A 133 -9.74 3.21 -8.68
C ASP A 133 -9.32 1.74 -8.89
N ILE A 134 -10.24 0.81 -8.66
CA ILE A 134 -10.00 -0.62 -8.83
C ILE A 134 -9.84 -0.96 -10.32
N LYS A 135 -8.67 -1.45 -10.70
CA LYS A 135 -8.35 -1.85 -12.07
C LYS A 135 -8.69 -3.31 -12.36
N VAL A 136 -8.35 -4.18 -11.41
CA VAL A 136 -8.71 -5.61 -11.43
C VAL A 136 -8.90 -6.10 -10.01
N LEU A 137 -9.90 -6.95 -9.80
CA LEU A 137 -10.15 -7.67 -8.55
C LEU A 137 -10.74 -9.05 -8.91
N ASP A 138 -10.01 -10.10 -8.60
CA ASP A 138 -10.34 -11.45 -9.06
C ASP A 138 -9.99 -12.51 -7.99
N THR A 139 -10.50 -13.72 -8.17
CA THR A 139 -10.27 -14.89 -7.28
C THR A 139 -8.88 -15.49 -7.42
N TYR A 140 -7.99 -14.84 -8.14
CA TYR A 140 -6.59 -15.22 -8.28
C TYR A 140 -5.70 -14.47 -7.30
N THR A 141 -4.60 -15.10 -6.92
CA THR A 141 -3.46 -14.42 -6.30
C THR A 141 -2.64 -13.76 -7.40
N PHE A 142 -2.35 -12.48 -7.24
CA PHE A 142 -1.46 -11.71 -8.09
C PHE A 142 -0.14 -11.49 -7.34
N SER A 143 0.98 -11.86 -7.96
CA SER A 143 2.31 -11.78 -7.34
C SER A 143 3.39 -11.40 -8.33
N GLN A 144 4.60 -11.15 -7.83
CA GLN A 144 5.80 -10.87 -8.65
C GLN A 144 5.62 -9.75 -9.67
N LEU A 145 4.80 -8.74 -9.37
CA LEU A 145 4.59 -7.63 -10.31
C LEU A 145 5.89 -6.89 -10.58
N ARG A 146 6.15 -6.67 -11.87
CA ARG A 146 7.24 -5.86 -12.40
C ARG A 146 6.69 -4.91 -13.45
N LYS A 147 7.15 -3.66 -13.43
CA LYS A 147 6.84 -2.67 -14.45
C LYS A 147 8.07 -2.44 -15.32
N ALA A 148 7.89 -2.35 -16.63
CA ALA A 148 8.95 -1.95 -17.54
C ALA A 148 9.43 -0.52 -17.22
N LYS A 149 10.76 -0.28 -17.22
CA LYS A 149 11.35 1.03 -16.87
C LYS A 149 10.84 2.15 -17.79
N ASN A 150 10.77 1.90 -19.08
CA ASN A 150 10.51 2.91 -20.10
C ASN A 150 9.16 2.71 -20.83
N ALA A 151 8.26 1.87 -20.28
CA ALA A 151 6.95 1.61 -20.89
C ALA A 151 5.89 1.37 -19.82
N ASN A 152 4.63 1.62 -20.19
CA ASN A 152 3.48 1.31 -19.32
C ASN A 152 3.07 -0.16 -19.48
N VAL A 153 4.04 -1.07 -19.36
CA VAL A 153 3.87 -2.52 -19.49
C VAL A 153 4.19 -3.17 -18.16
N TYR A 154 3.37 -4.13 -17.77
CA TYR A 154 3.48 -4.85 -16.51
C TYR A 154 3.54 -6.35 -16.74
N ALA A 155 4.49 -7.02 -16.10
CA ALA A 155 4.53 -8.47 -15.99
C ALA A 155 4.18 -8.88 -14.57
N TYR A 156 3.39 -9.92 -14.39
CA TYR A 156 3.02 -10.42 -13.08
C TYR A 156 2.66 -11.90 -13.15
N GLN A 157 2.70 -12.59 -12.02
CA GLN A 157 2.19 -13.95 -11.91
C GLN A 157 0.74 -13.93 -11.44
N ARG A 158 -0.04 -14.86 -11.99
CA ARG A 158 -1.43 -15.10 -11.62
C ARG A 158 -1.64 -16.59 -11.37
N ALA A 159 -2.18 -16.95 -10.21
CA ALA A 159 -2.43 -18.32 -9.79
C ALA A 159 -3.68 -18.42 -8.93
N ASN A 160 -4.25 -19.60 -8.81
CA ASN A 160 -5.22 -19.95 -7.78
C ASN A 160 -5.02 -21.42 -7.38
N PHE A 161 -5.92 -21.96 -6.55
CA PHE A 161 -5.81 -23.33 -6.08
C PHE A 161 -5.78 -24.38 -7.21
N ASN A 162 -6.46 -24.10 -8.34
CA ASN A 162 -6.58 -25.02 -9.48
C ASN A 162 -5.65 -24.67 -10.66
N THR A 163 -4.87 -23.59 -10.55
CA THR A 163 -4.08 -23.07 -11.67
C THR A 163 -2.69 -22.70 -11.18
N SER A 164 -1.67 -23.31 -11.76
CA SER A 164 -0.26 -23.01 -11.49
C SER A 164 0.06 -21.53 -11.76
N PRO A 165 1.10 -20.98 -11.11
CA PRO A 165 1.53 -19.61 -11.36
C PRO A 165 2.02 -19.43 -12.79
N ASP A 166 1.25 -18.75 -13.60
CA ASP A 166 1.65 -18.33 -14.94
C ASP A 166 1.98 -16.84 -15.00
N VAL A 167 2.87 -16.49 -15.93
CA VAL A 167 3.22 -15.10 -16.21
C VAL A 167 2.22 -14.49 -17.17
N TRP A 168 1.77 -13.30 -16.82
CA TRP A 168 0.84 -12.49 -17.59
C TRP A 168 1.48 -11.13 -17.91
N ILE A 169 1.20 -10.58 -19.10
CA ILE A 169 1.65 -9.27 -19.54
C ILE A 169 0.44 -8.37 -19.76
N ALA A 170 0.40 -7.23 -19.07
CA ALA A 170 -0.56 -6.16 -19.28
C ALA A 170 0.11 -4.99 -19.99
N GLN A 171 -0.50 -4.49 -21.06
CA GLN A 171 0.03 -3.37 -21.88
C GLN A 171 -0.25 -1.99 -21.25
N ASN A 172 -0.93 -1.95 -20.11
CA ASN A 172 -1.18 -0.74 -19.33
C ASN A 172 -1.65 -1.11 -17.91
N ASN A 173 -1.84 -0.09 -17.06
CA ASN A 173 -2.23 -0.25 -15.66
C ASN A 173 -3.72 -0.57 -15.43
N ASN A 174 -4.52 -0.82 -16.46
CA ASN A 174 -5.90 -1.28 -16.26
C ASN A 174 -6.01 -2.81 -16.13
N PHE A 175 -4.97 -3.56 -16.52
CA PHE A 175 -4.84 -5.01 -16.40
C PHE A 175 -5.94 -5.84 -17.10
N ARG A 176 -6.92 -5.22 -17.78
CA ARG A 176 -8.11 -5.89 -18.31
C ARG A 176 -7.82 -6.81 -19.49
N ASN A 177 -6.84 -6.47 -20.31
CA ASN A 177 -6.46 -7.19 -21.54
C ASN A 177 -5.07 -7.83 -21.39
N ALA A 178 -4.76 -8.33 -20.21
CA ALA A 178 -3.49 -9.03 -20.00
C ALA A 178 -3.48 -10.36 -20.77
N ALA A 179 -2.35 -10.68 -21.40
CA ALA A 179 -2.11 -11.92 -22.09
C ALA A 179 -1.29 -12.89 -21.23
N LYS A 180 -1.70 -14.15 -21.16
CA LYS A 180 -0.92 -15.25 -20.60
C LYS A 180 0.26 -15.53 -21.55
N VAL A 181 1.50 -15.58 -21.03
CA VAL A 181 2.72 -15.78 -21.82
C VAL A 181 3.50 -17.02 -21.45
N THR A 182 3.14 -17.69 -20.37
CA THR A 182 3.68 -19.01 -19.99
C THR A 182 2.54 -20.02 -19.86
N ASP A 183 2.87 -21.29 -19.92
CA ASP A 183 1.97 -22.40 -19.64
C ASP A 183 2.72 -23.38 -18.72
N ALA A 184 2.50 -23.24 -17.40
CA ALA A 184 3.28 -23.94 -16.39
C ALA A 184 2.64 -25.30 -15.96
N ASN A 185 1.59 -25.75 -16.62
CA ASN A 185 0.93 -27.06 -16.39
C ASN A 185 1.38 -28.10 -17.36
#